data_30c9edb0ad5f2265df24bf2714c5210f
#
_entry.id   30c9edb0ad5f2265df24bf2714c5210f
#
_cell.length_a   1.000
_cell.length_b   1.000
_cell.length_c   1.000
_cell.angle_alpha   90.00
_cell.angle_beta   90.00
_cell.angle_gamma   90.00
#
_symmetry.space_group_name_H-M   'P 1'
#
loop_
_entity.id
_entity.type
_entity.pdbx_description
1 polymer ?
#
loop_
_entity_poly.entity_id
_entity_poly.type
_entity_poly.pdbx_seq_one_letter_code
_entity_poly.pdbx_strand_id
1 'polypeptide(L)'
;MLSQHKKSSVAALTLAAIGIVYGDIGTSPLYTLKTVFDPTHGLALNQANLLGIISLIFWSLTLIVSLKYVSLVLRADNRGEGGIMALMALALNSVHKAAPKAHFPLLLIGTFGATMFYGDSVITPAISVLGAIEGLEVAAPGLAQYVVPLTIVVLVTLYSVQRHGTAGIGRFFGPIMTIWFGVLAAMGVVNIVETPAILSALNPYHAAIFMRDNGFIAFVALGAVVLAITGAEALYADMGHFGKKPIRMAWFWVCFPSLILNYLGQGALLIRNPDAIANPFFNQLGAWSVYPLVVLSTAAAVIASQATISGSFSMTKQAIALGMLPRMRVQHTSASEIGQIYIPVVNWLQLIVVLIAVISFKSSDNLASAYGIAVTATMFATTILTFFVIRYRWHLPLVLCFVATGFFIVMDVMLFSSSALKLFHGGWFPLLLGTALFTTMLTWRTGRELVFKNLEKHAIPLEDFLNSLFMAPPTRVPGTAVFLRGESDGVPHALLHNLSHNKVLHERVVFFTVHIVEEPYVPPSEQVRVTALGHECYQLNINYGFKDEPDVPAIMALCEEKGLKFEMMETSFFIARQTVISSPGDGMAPWREHLFVAMSRNARAAADYYQIPPNRVIELGTQVEI
;
A
#
# COMPACT_ATOMS: atom_id res chain seq x y z
N MET A 1 26.13 -1.14 -17.56
CA MET A 1 26.36 0.31 -17.31
C MET A 1 25.54 0.72 -16.10
N LEU A 2 26.15 0.75 -14.93
CA LEU A 2 25.52 1.26 -13.71
C LEU A 2 25.37 2.78 -13.90
N SER A 3 24.15 3.26 -14.20
CA SER A 3 23.86 4.68 -14.22
C SER A 3 24.10 5.22 -12.79
N GLN A 4 25.09 6.09 -12.63
CA GLN A 4 25.26 6.93 -11.45
C GLN A 4 23.96 7.76 -11.30
N HIS A 5 23.06 7.29 -10.44
CA HIS A 5 21.93 8.10 -10.00
C HIS A 5 22.50 9.39 -9.39
N LYS A 6 22.31 10.51 -10.08
CA LYS A 6 22.53 11.83 -9.49
C LYS A 6 21.75 11.89 -8.18
N LYS A 7 22.43 11.86 -7.04
CA LYS A 7 21.79 11.98 -5.72
C LYS A 7 21.01 13.30 -5.70
N SER A 8 19.69 13.20 -5.77
CA SER A 8 18.82 14.37 -5.61
C SER A 8 19.14 15.06 -4.29
N SER A 9 19.15 16.40 -4.26
CA SER A 9 19.42 17.13 -3.01
C SER A 9 18.32 16.83 -1.99
N VAL A 10 18.66 16.83 -0.69
CA VAL A 10 17.67 16.64 0.38
C VAL A 10 16.52 17.64 0.27
N ALA A 11 16.81 18.88 -0.15
CA ALA A 11 15.79 19.92 -0.36
C ALA A 11 14.82 19.54 -1.49
N ALA A 12 15.31 19.01 -2.63
CA ALA A 12 14.46 18.57 -3.73
C ALA A 12 13.59 17.38 -3.31
N LEU A 13 14.15 16.42 -2.56
CA LEU A 13 13.38 15.29 -2.02
C LEU A 13 12.36 15.74 -0.98
N THR A 14 12.67 16.76 -0.16
CA THR A 14 11.73 17.33 0.81
C THR A 14 10.55 17.99 0.10
N LEU A 15 10.82 18.78 -0.95
CA LEU A 15 9.77 19.40 -1.77
C LEU A 15 8.89 18.34 -2.46
N ALA A 16 9.49 17.30 -2.98
CA ALA A 16 8.75 16.19 -3.60
C ALA A 16 7.91 15.43 -2.54
N ALA A 17 8.43 15.23 -1.33
CA ALA A 17 7.70 14.62 -0.22
C ALA A 17 6.49 15.47 0.21
N ILE A 18 6.61 16.81 0.26
CA ILE A 18 5.46 17.69 0.50
C ILE A 18 4.38 17.46 -0.56
N GLY A 19 4.78 17.29 -1.81
CA GLY A 19 3.86 17.10 -2.92
C GLY A 19 3.11 15.76 -2.89
N ILE A 20 3.79 14.67 -2.61
CA ILE A 20 3.22 13.33 -2.76
C ILE A 20 2.79 12.75 -1.41
N VAL A 21 3.70 12.72 -0.44
CA VAL A 21 3.48 12.04 0.84
C VAL A 21 2.40 12.71 1.70
N TYR A 22 2.35 14.04 1.67
CA TYR A 22 1.49 14.83 2.55
C TYR A 22 0.23 15.38 1.87
N GLY A 23 -0.08 14.89 0.65
CA GLY A 23 -1.29 15.28 -0.07
C GLY A 23 -2.55 14.97 0.70
N ASP A 24 -2.70 13.74 1.15
CA ASP A 24 -3.90 13.22 1.81
C ASP A 24 -4.14 13.93 3.16
N ILE A 25 -3.15 13.92 4.06
CA ILE A 25 -3.29 14.62 5.34
C ILE A 25 -3.48 16.13 5.17
N GLY A 26 -2.97 16.70 4.07
CA GLY A 26 -3.14 18.12 3.72
C GLY A 26 -4.55 18.50 3.32
N THR A 27 -5.38 17.55 2.85
CA THR A 27 -6.77 17.78 2.47
C THR A 27 -7.77 17.55 3.61
N SER A 28 -7.35 16.94 4.73
CA SER A 28 -8.19 16.69 5.89
C SER A 28 -8.89 17.93 6.48
N PRO A 29 -8.30 19.15 6.48
CA PRO A 29 -8.96 20.36 6.96
C PRO A 29 -10.26 20.73 6.21
N LEU A 30 -10.44 20.24 4.98
CA LEU A 30 -11.62 20.51 4.15
C LEU A 30 -12.92 20.00 4.80
N TYR A 31 -12.84 18.87 5.53
CA TYR A 31 -14.04 18.17 6.00
C TYR A 31 -14.03 17.83 7.50
N THR A 32 -12.87 17.82 8.18
CA THR A 32 -12.80 17.29 9.55
C THR A 32 -13.69 18.04 10.54
N LEU A 33 -13.59 19.37 10.67
CA LEU A 33 -14.38 20.11 11.66
C LEU A 33 -15.87 20.13 11.34
N LYS A 34 -16.23 20.23 10.07
CA LYS A 34 -17.61 20.10 9.61
C LYS A 34 -18.21 18.77 10.09
N THR A 35 -17.51 17.67 9.84
CA THR A 35 -17.96 16.33 10.24
C THR A 35 -18.00 16.13 11.76
N VAL A 36 -17.05 16.70 12.53
CA VAL A 36 -17.06 16.55 14.01
C VAL A 36 -18.31 17.16 14.63
N PHE A 37 -18.74 18.33 14.14
CA PHE A 37 -19.90 19.05 14.62
C PHE A 37 -21.17 18.79 13.81
N ASP A 38 -21.20 17.71 13.03
CA ASP A 38 -22.44 17.29 12.35
C ASP A 38 -23.56 17.08 13.39
N PRO A 39 -24.77 17.65 13.17
CA PRO A 39 -25.88 17.56 14.10
C PRO A 39 -26.26 16.13 14.48
N THR A 40 -26.00 15.15 13.63
CA THR A 40 -26.26 13.73 13.89
C THR A 40 -25.41 13.15 15.02
N HIS A 41 -24.27 13.77 15.33
CA HIS A 41 -23.39 13.37 16.43
C HIS A 41 -23.86 13.88 17.80
N GLY A 42 -24.83 14.80 17.83
CA GLY A 42 -25.38 15.37 19.08
C GLY A 42 -24.42 16.26 19.86
N LEU A 43 -23.29 16.67 19.26
CA LEU A 43 -22.31 17.55 19.89
C LEU A 43 -22.69 19.02 19.68
N ALA A 44 -23.01 19.73 20.78
CA ALA A 44 -23.33 21.15 20.71
C ALA A 44 -22.11 22.00 20.36
N LEU A 45 -22.25 22.91 19.40
CA LEU A 45 -21.22 23.90 19.06
C LEU A 45 -21.23 25.01 20.11
N ASN A 46 -20.29 24.92 21.06
CA ASN A 46 -20.01 25.97 22.04
C ASN A 46 -18.50 26.09 22.23
N GLN A 47 -18.05 27.16 22.85
CA GLN A 47 -16.63 27.47 23.01
C GLN A 47 -15.85 26.34 23.74
N ALA A 48 -16.42 25.75 24.79
CA ALA A 48 -15.76 24.70 25.56
C ALA A 48 -15.56 23.43 24.72
N ASN A 49 -16.61 22.98 24.02
CA ASN A 49 -16.53 21.81 23.13
C ASN A 49 -15.58 22.07 21.96
N LEU A 50 -15.59 23.28 21.39
CA LEU A 50 -14.70 23.66 20.29
C LEU A 50 -13.24 23.63 20.71
N LEU A 51 -12.89 24.21 21.86
CA LEU A 51 -11.55 24.14 22.43
C LEU A 51 -11.12 22.68 22.69
N GLY A 52 -12.04 21.86 23.21
CA GLY A 52 -11.80 20.44 23.43
C GLY A 52 -11.50 19.67 22.15
N ILE A 53 -12.28 19.86 21.09
CA ILE A 53 -12.09 19.22 19.79
C ILE A 53 -10.80 19.67 19.13
N ILE A 54 -10.49 20.97 19.09
CA ILE A 54 -9.22 21.47 18.53
C ILE A 54 -8.03 20.91 19.32
N SER A 55 -8.15 20.83 20.66
CA SER A 55 -7.13 20.19 21.51
C SER A 55 -6.95 18.71 21.15
N LEU A 56 -8.03 17.95 20.96
CA LEU A 56 -7.96 16.54 20.53
C LEU A 56 -7.30 16.40 19.16
N ILE A 57 -7.62 17.25 18.18
CA ILE A 57 -6.98 17.26 16.85
C ILE A 57 -5.49 17.51 16.98
N PHE A 58 -5.10 18.56 17.73
CA PHE A 58 -3.69 18.91 17.95
C PHE A 58 -2.90 17.74 18.57
N TRP A 59 -3.43 17.15 19.64
CA TRP A 59 -2.74 16.07 20.33
C TRP A 59 -2.78 14.76 19.54
N SER A 60 -3.82 14.49 18.75
CA SER A 60 -3.86 13.34 17.83
C SER A 60 -2.78 13.47 16.74
N LEU A 61 -2.64 14.63 16.09
CA LEU A 61 -1.57 14.90 15.13
C LEU A 61 -0.18 14.79 15.78
N THR A 62 -0.03 15.27 17.02
CA THR A 62 1.22 15.19 17.77
C THR A 62 1.58 13.75 18.14
N LEU A 63 0.66 13.00 18.74
CA LEU A 63 0.95 11.67 19.28
C LEU A 63 0.97 10.60 18.18
N ILE A 64 -0.01 10.64 17.25
CA ILE A 64 -0.13 9.61 16.24
C ILE A 64 0.77 9.90 15.05
N VAL A 65 0.65 11.07 14.42
CA VAL A 65 1.45 11.32 13.22
C VAL A 65 2.91 11.63 13.59
N SER A 66 3.16 12.59 14.48
CA SER A 66 4.54 13.02 14.78
C SER A 66 5.30 11.98 15.60
N LEU A 67 4.72 11.44 16.68
CA LEU A 67 5.43 10.53 17.58
C LEU A 67 5.37 9.09 17.08
N LYS A 68 4.17 8.54 16.81
CA LYS A 68 4.02 7.13 16.37
C LYS A 68 4.60 6.93 14.97
N TYR A 69 4.09 7.65 13.94
CA TYR A 69 4.50 7.40 12.56
C TYR A 69 5.87 7.99 12.22
N VAL A 70 6.03 9.32 12.32
CA VAL A 70 7.26 10.01 11.88
C VAL A 70 8.46 9.68 12.75
N SER A 71 8.28 9.45 14.07
CA SER A 71 9.40 9.19 14.98
C SER A 71 9.67 7.71 15.23
N LEU A 72 8.64 6.85 15.32
CA LEU A 72 8.78 5.43 15.66
C LEU A 72 8.66 4.52 14.43
N VAL A 73 7.49 4.51 13.75
CA VAL A 73 7.18 3.56 12.65
C VAL A 73 8.14 3.74 11.47
N LEU A 74 8.51 4.96 11.10
CA LEU A 74 9.52 5.21 10.06
C LEU A 74 10.90 4.59 10.36
N ARG A 75 11.17 4.12 11.59
CA ARG A 75 12.41 3.39 11.89
C ARG A 75 12.28 1.90 11.59
N ALA A 76 11.07 1.36 11.54
CA ALA A 76 10.80 -0.03 11.21
C ALA A 76 10.77 -0.22 9.68
N ASP A 77 11.85 0.15 9.02
CA ASP A 77 12.02 -0.03 7.60
C ASP A 77 12.61 -1.39 7.25
N ASN A 78 12.15 -1.94 6.15
CA ASN A 78 12.76 -3.12 5.54
C ASN A 78 13.74 -2.66 4.46
N ARG A 79 15.03 -2.54 4.80
CA ARG A 79 16.10 -2.04 3.90
C ARG A 79 15.74 -0.74 3.17
N GLY A 80 15.14 0.21 3.88
CA GLY A 80 14.71 1.50 3.34
C GLY A 80 13.26 1.54 2.83
N GLU A 81 12.59 0.41 2.69
CA GLU A 81 11.18 0.33 2.27
C GLU A 81 10.23 0.35 3.45
N GLY A 82 9.07 0.98 3.24
CA GLY A 82 7.98 1.08 4.20
C GLY A 82 6.65 0.55 3.68
N GLY A 83 5.60 0.88 4.42
CA GLY A 83 4.25 0.40 4.17
C GLY A 83 3.95 -0.94 4.83
N ILE A 84 2.65 -1.24 4.94
CA ILE A 84 2.17 -2.38 5.74
C ILE A 84 2.66 -3.74 5.22
N MET A 85 2.81 -3.90 3.89
CA MET A 85 3.31 -5.14 3.30
C MET A 85 4.80 -5.36 3.60
N ALA A 86 5.62 -4.30 3.50
CA ALA A 86 7.03 -4.35 3.85
C ALA A 86 7.23 -4.58 5.36
N LEU A 87 6.38 -3.97 6.20
CA LEU A 87 6.38 -4.18 7.65
C LEU A 87 5.97 -5.61 8.01
N MET A 88 4.95 -6.15 7.34
CA MET A 88 4.53 -7.55 7.50
C MET A 88 5.69 -8.50 7.16
N ALA A 89 6.33 -8.34 6.00
CA ALA A 89 7.48 -9.15 5.61
C ALA A 89 8.61 -9.06 6.66
N LEU A 90 8.92 -7.85 7.13
CA LEU A 90 9.93 -7.63 8.17
C LEU A 90 9.55 -8.31 9.50
N ALA A 91 8.29 -8.24 9.91
CA ALA A 91 7.80 -8.88 11.14
C ALA A 91 7.84 -10.41 11.02
N LEU A 92 7.39 -10.97 9.88
CA LEU A 92 7.41 -12.42 9.62
C LEU A 92 8.83 -12.98 9.66
N ASN A 93 9.77 -12.31 8.97
CA ASN A 93 11.18 -12.68 9.00
C ASN A 93 11.76 -12.62 10.43
N SER A 94 11.40 -11.60 11.19
CA SER A 94 11.89 -11.41 12.56
C SER A 94 11.43 -12.52 13.52
N VAL A 95 10.23 -13.07 13.32
CA VAL A 95 9.66 -14.12 14.20
C VAL A 95 9.92 -15.54 13.69
N HIS A 96 10.41 -15.73 12.46
CA HIS A 96 10.51 -17.02 11.80
C HIS A 96 11.22 -18.10 12.67
N LYS A 97 12.36 -17.74 13.26
CA LYS A 97 13.12 -18.63 14.16
C LYS A 97 12.79 -18.44 15.64
N ALA A 98 12.48 -17.21 16.05
CA ALA A 98 12.35 -16.84 17.47
C ALA A 98 10.96 -17.13 18.05
N ALA A 99 9.91 -17.01 17.23
CA ALA A 99 8.52 -17.21 17.66
C ALA A 99 7.65 -17.77 16.51
N PRO A 100 7.90 -19.00 16.02
CA PRO A 100 7.24 -19.54 14.83
C PRO A 100 5.71 -19.62 14.96
N LYS A 101 5.17 -19.76 16.17
CA LYS A 101 3.72 -19.74 16.42
C LYS A 101 3.06 -18.38 16.12
N ALA A 102 3.82 -17.28 16.15
CA ALA A 102 3.32 -15.94 15.83
C ALA A 102 3.27 -15.68 14.31
N HIS A 103 3.94 -16.50 13.49
CA HIS A 103 4.05 -16.28 12.06
C HIS A 103 2.68 -16.18 11.35
N PHE A 104 1.81 -17.18 11.52
CA PHE A 104 0.50 -17.18 10.87
C PHE A 104 -0.44 -16.07 11.36
N PRO A 105 -0.59 -15.80 12.68
CA PRO A 105 -1.35 -14.64 13.15
C PRO A 105 -0.84 -13.30 12.60
N LEU A 106 0.47 -13.09 12.55
CA LEU A 106 1.04 -11.85 12.02
C LEU A 106 0.78 -11.70 10.52
N LEU A 107 0.83 -12.80 9.78
CA LEU A 107 0.42 -12.81 8.38
C LEU A 107 -1.03 -12.35 8.20
N LEU A 108 -1.95 -12.89 9.00
CA LEU A 108 -3.36 -12.51 8.94
C LEU A 108 -3.54 -11.02 9.28
N ILE A 109 -2.87 -10.53 10.31
CA ILE A 109 -2.94 -9.12 10.73
C ILE A 109 -2.37 -8.21 9.63
N GLY A 110 -1.21 -8.56 9.06
CA GLY A 110 -0.61 -7.77 7.98
C GLY A 110 -1.45 -7.77 6.71
N THR A 111 -2.00 -8.93 6.33
CA THR A 111 -2.90 -9.05 5.18
C THR A 111 -4.19 -8.25 5.41
N PHE A 112 -4.78 -8.32 6.61
CA PHE A 112 -5.96 -7.53 6.99
C PHE A 112 -5.66 -6.02 6.89
N GLY A 113 -4.55 -5.56 7.48
CA GLY A 113 -4.17 -4.16 7.39
C GLY A 113 -3.93 -3.70 5.94
N ALA A 114 -3.30 -4.55 5.10
CA ALA A 114 -3.13 -4.25 3.68
C ALA A 114 -4.48 -4.11 2.96
N THR A 115 -5.45 -4.96 3.26
CA THR A 115 -6.78 -4.87 2.63
C THR A 115 -7.58 -3.65 3.10
N MET A 116 -7.38 -3.21 4.35
CA MET A 116 -7.95 -1.96 4.85
C MET A 116 -7.30 -0.73 4.19
N PHE A 117 -6.01 -0.79 3.89
CA PHE A 117 -5.33 0.26 3.11
C PHE A 117 -5.90 0.37 1.67
N TYR A 118 -6.30 -0.73 1.02
CA TYR A 118 -7.04 -0.64 -0.25
C TYR A 118 -8.41 0.04 -0.06
N GLY A 119 -9.09 -0.20 1.06
CA GLY A 119 -10.31 0.52 1.42
C GLY A 119 -10.07 2.02 1.54
N ASP A 120 -8.99 2.41 2.22
CA ASP A 120 -8.51 3.78 2.33
C ASP A 120 -8.23 4.40 0.94
N SER A 121 -7.48 3.68 0.08
CA SER A 121 -7.13 4.16 -1.27
C SER A 121 -8.32 4.39 -2.21
N VAL A 122 -9.49 3.85 -1.88
CA VAL A 122 -10.77 4.11 -2.56
C VAL A 122 -11.47 5.33 -1.98
N ILE A 123 -11.49 5.45 -0.65
CA ILE A 123 -12.24 6.51 0.03
C ILE A 123 -11.54 7.86 -0.10
N THR A 124 -10.21 7.91 0.00
CA THR A 124 -9.42 9.14 -0.07
C THR A 124 -9.68 9.95 -1.35
N PRO A 125 -9.65 9.39 -2.58
CA PRO A 125 -10.00 10.14 -3.78
C PRO A 125 -11.45 10.66 -3.76
N ALA A 126 -12.38 9.86 -3.26
CA ALA A 126 -13.79 10.23 -3.21
C ALA A 126 -14.03 11.42 -2.26
N ILE A 127 -13.57 11.31 -1.01
CA ILE A 127 -13.82 12.33 0.02
C ILE A 127 -13.06 13.64 -0.24
N SER A 128 -11.80 13.54 -0.69
CA SER A 128 -10.97 14.72 -0.92
C SER A 128 -11.47 15.55 -2.10
N VAL A 129 -11.87 14.89 -3.22
CA VAL A 129 -12.39 15.61 -4.38
C VAL A 129 -13.79 16.15 -4.10
N LEU A 130 -14.67 15.39 -3.43
CA LEU A 130 -15.98 15.89 -3.00
C LEU A 130 -15.82 17.11 -2.07
N GLY A 131 -15.02 16.99 -1.00
CA GLY A 131 -14.81 18.07 -0.04
C GLY A 131 -14.22 19.34 -0.67
N ALA A 132 -13.37 19.20 -1.68
CA ALA A 132 -12.83 20.34 -2.43
C ALA A 132 -13.90 21.02 -3.29
N ILE A 133 -14.75 20.23 -3.99
CA ILE A 133 -15.79 20.76 -4.90
C ILE A 133 -17.02 21.27 -4.12
N GLU A 134 -17.29 20.75 -2.92
CA GLU A 134 -18.35 21.27 -2.01
C GLU A 134 -18.17 22.76 -1.69
N GLY A 135 -16.98 23.32 -1.83
CA GLY A 135 -16.74 24.75 -1.74
C GLY A 135 -17.57 25.58 -2.74
N LEU A 136 -18.03 24.99 -3.87
CA LEU A 136 -18.90 25.67 -4.82
C LEU A 136 -20.28 25.99 -4.22
N GLU A 137 -20.78 25.19 -3.28
CA GLU A 137 -22.05 25.44 -2.58
C GLU A 137 -21.96 26.71 -1.72
N VAL A 138 -20.78 26.97 -1.14
CA VAL A 138 -20.51 28.19 -0.36
C VAL A 138 -20.48 29.42 -1.27
N ALA A 139 -19.94 29.28 -2.49
CA ALA A 139 -19.89 30.36 -3.46
C ALA A 139 -21.28 30.71 -4.02
N ALA A 140 -22.07 29.67 -4.36
CA ALA A 140 -23.40 29.81 -4.91
C ALA A 140 -24.23 28.54 -4.62
N PRO A 141 -25.27 28.59 -3.77
CA PRO A 141 -26.10 27.42 -3.41
C PRO A 141 -26.70 26.68 -4.60
N GLY A 142 -26.99 27.36 -5.70
CA GLY A 142 -27.46 26.75 -6.94
C GLY A 142 -26.46 25.81 -7.63
N LEU A 143 -25.19 25.84 -7.24
CA LEU A 143 -24.14 24.93 -7.78
C LEU A 143 -24.08 23.58 -7.05
N ALA A 144 -24.78 23.39 -5.95
CA ALA A 144 -24.81 22.13 -5.19
C ALA A 144 -25.13 20.90 -6.07
N GLN A 145 -26.08 21.05 -7.02
CA GLN A 145 -26.45 19.98 -7.95
C GLN A 145 -25.29 19.50 -8.86
N TYR A 146 -24.24 20.30 -9.03
CA TYR A 146 -23.08 19.98 -9.89
C TYR A 146 -21.92 19.36 -9.12
N VAL A 147 -21.93 19.32 -7.79
CA VAL A 147 -20.83 18.79 -6.96
C VAL A 147 -20.53 17.34 -7.33
N VAL A 148 -21.51 16.46 -7.30
CA VAL A 148 -21.33 15.04 -7.64
C VAL A 148 -20.92 14.85 -9.11
N PRO A 149 -21.59 15.45 -10.12
CA PRO A 149 -21.17 15.34 -11.51
C PRO A 149 -19.74 15.84 -11.76
N LEU A 150 -19.34 16.97 -11.19
CA LEU A 150 -17.98 17.50 -11.34
C LEU A 150 -16.96 16.59 -10.67
N THR A 151 -17.25 16.06 -9.50
CA THR A 151 -16.40 15.07 -8.81
C THR A 151 -16.18 13.85 -9.69
N ILE A 152 -17.22 13.31 -10.32
CA ILE A 152 -17.13 12.18 -11.24
C ILE A 152 -16.21 12.53 -12.43
N VAL A 153 -16.37 13.71 -13.04
CA VAL A 153 -15.54 14.15 -14.16
C VAL A 153 -14.07 14.24 -13.76
N VAL A 154 -13.78 14.85 -12.60
CA VAL A 154 -12.40 14.96 -12.08
C VAL A 154 -11.79 13.58 -11.85
N LEU A 155 -12.53 12.67 -11.19
CA LEU A 155 -12.03 11.32 -10.88
C LEU A 155 -11.84 10.48 -12.15
N VAL A 156 -12.81 10.46 -13.07
CA VAL A 156 -12.66 9.74 -14.34
C VAL A 156 -11.48 10.25 -15.14
N THR A 157 -11.28 11.57 -15.19
CA THR A 157 -10.12 12.17 -15.83
C THR A 157 -8.82 11.74 -15.18
N LEU A 158 -8.75 11.79 -13.85
CA LEU A 158 -7.58 11.39 -13.06
C LEU A 158 -7.18 9.93 -13.34
N TYR A 159 -8.12 8.99 -13.24
CA TYR A 159 -7.86 7.58 -13.48
C TYR A 159 -7.54 7.25 -14.94
N SER A 160 -8.12 7.99 -15.90
CA SER A 160 -7.84 7.81 -17.33
C SER A 160 -6.43 8.23 -17.73
N VAL A 161 -5.86 9.22 -17.04
CA VAL A 161 -4.52 9.73 -17.30
C VAL A 161 -3.42 8.85 -16.69
N GLN A 162 -3.74 8.00 -15.69
CA GLN A 162 -2.78 7.17 -14.96
C GLN A 162 -1.83 6.37 -15.86
N ARG A 163 -2.34 5.82 -16.98
CA ARG A 163 -1.56 5.02 -17.93
C ARG A 163 -0.36 5.76 -18.56
N HIS A 164 -0.41 7.10 -18.60
CA HIS A 164 0.66 7.91 -19.20
C HIS A 164 1.78 8.23 -18.19
N GLY A 165 1.60 7.83 -16.92
CA GLY A 165 2.53 8.12 -15.83
C GLY A 165 2.45 9.54 -15.30
N THR A 166 3.00 9.73 -14.12
CA THR A 166 2.98 11.01 -13.41
C THR A 166 4.31 11.76 -13.48
N ALA A 167 5.34 11.20 -14.15
CA ALA A 167 6.68 11.80 -14.21
C ALA A 167 6.67 13.25 -14.72
N GLY A 168 5.87 13.54 -15.74
CA GLY A 168 5.76 14.90 -16.30
C GLY A 168 5.00 15.89 -15.41
N ILE A 169 3.95 15.42 -14.73
CA ILE A 169 3.06 16.25 -13.92
C ILE A 169 3.55 16.31 -12.48
N GLY A 170 4.19 15.24 -11.98
CA GLY A 170 4.66 15.11 -10.59
C GLY A 170 5.63 16.21 -10.15
N ARG A 171 6.37 16.80 -11.08
CA ARG A 171 7.26 17.95 -10.80
C ARG A 171 6.50 19.18 -10.28
N PHE A 172 5.21 19.29 -10.57
CA PHE A 172 4.37 20.41 -10.08
C PHE A 172 3.72 20.10 -8.73
N PHE A 173 3.69 18.85 -8.29
CA PHE A 173 3.03 18.46 -7.04
C PHE A 173 3.65 19.16 -5.82
N GLY A 174 4.98 19.14 -5.72
CA GLY A 174 5.70 19.83 -4.65
C GLY A 174 5.37 21.33 -4.56
N PRO A 175 5.57 22.10 -5.63
CA PRO A 175 5.20 23.53 -5.65
C PRO A 175 3.73 23.79 -5.32
N ILE A 176 2.78 23.07 -5.93
CA ILE A 176 1.35 23.27 -5.67
C ILE A 176 1.01 23.00 -4.21
N MET A 177 1.49 21.86 -3.66
CA MET A 177 1.23 21.52 -2.26
C MET A 177 1.96 22.47 -1.29
N THR A 178 3.11 23.02 -1.65
CA THR A 178 3.77 24.04 -0.83
C THR A 178 2.92 25.32 -0.76
N ILE A 179 2.35 25.74 -1.90
CA ILE A 179 1.41 26.88 -1.93
C ILE A 179 0.17 26.53 -1.10
N TRP A 180 -0.37 25.32 -1.24
CA TRP A 180 -1.51 24.85 -0.46
C TRP A 180 -1.26 24.95 1.04
N PHE A 181 -0.18 24.37 1.56
CA PHE A 181 0.18 24.46 2.97
C PHE A 181 0.45 25.91 3.42
N GLY A 182 1.04 26.73 2.56
CA GLY A 182 1.20 28.16 2.81
C GLY A 182 -0.13 28.89 2.96
N VAL A 183 -1.11 28.59 2.09
CA VAL A 183 -2.46 29.14 2.17
C VAL A 183 -3.18 28.66 3.44
N LEU A 184 -3.08 27.36 3.78
CA LEU A 184 -3.64 26.83 5.03
C LEU A 184 -3.11 27.59 6.25
N ALA A 185 -1.79 27.81 6.31
CA ALA A 185 -1.16 28.54 7.40
C ALA A 185 -1.62 30.01 7.45
N ALA A 186 -1.65 30.69 6.30
CA ALA A 186 -2.04 32.10 6.21
C ALA A 186 -3.51 32.30 6.66
N MET A 187 -4.43 31.46 6.17
CA MET A 187 -5.85 31.46 6.58
C MET A 187 -5.97 31.26 8.09
N GLY A 188 -5.20 30.32 8.64
CA GLY A 188 -5.16 30.05 10.06
C GLY A 188 -4.70 31.27 10.86
N VAL A 189 -3.57 31.85 10.50
CA VAL A 189 -3.00 33.03 11.19
C VAL A 189 -3.96 34.22 11.19
N VAL A 190 -4.58 34.54 10.05
CA VAL A 190 -5.56 35.64 9.96
C VAL A 190 -6.67 35.49 11.00
N ASN A 191 -7.27 34.29 11.09
CA ASN A 191 -8.35 34.04 12.03
C ASN A 191 -7.89 33.97 13.50
N ILE A 192 -6.69 33.43 13.77
CA ILE A 192 -6.12 33.38 15.12
C ILE A 192 -5.83 34.81 15.65
N VAL A 193 -5.32 35.72 14.81
CA VAL A 193 -5.06 37.11 15.21
C VAL A 193 -6.35 37.80 15.66
N GLU A 194 -7.48 37.52 15.01
CA GLU A 194 -8.78 38.06 15.39
C GLU A 194 -9.38 37.43 16.67
N THR A 195 -9.02 36.15 16.97
CA THR A 195 -9.47 35.46 18.17
C THR A 195 -8.34 34.66 18.82
N PRO A 196 -7.38 35.31 19.49
CA PRO A 196 -6.20 34.66 20.07
C PRO A 196 -6.54 33.66 21.18
N ALA A 197 -7.73 33.75 21.78
CA ALA A 197 -8.20 32.83 22.82
C ALA A 197 -8.19 31.36 22.37
N ILE A 198 -8.26 31.08 21.06
CA ILE A 198 -8.21 29.73 20.51
C ILE A 198 -6.87 29.01 20.81
N LEU A 199 -5.79 29.76 21.00
CA LEU A 199 -4.47 29.20 21.33
C LEU A 199 -4.47 28.42 22.64
N SER A 200 -5.42 28.67 23.54
CA SER A 200 -5.61 27.87 24.76
C SER A 200 -5.89 26.40 24.47
N ALA A 201 -6.44 26.06 23.28
CA ALA A 201 -6.69 24.70 22.85
C ALA A 201 -5.40 23.85 22.69
N LEU A 202 -4.22 24.47 22.64
CA LEU A 202 -2.95 23.73 22.66
C LEU A 202 -2.69 23.03 24.00
N ASN A 203 -3.35 23.47 25.08
CA ASN A 203 -3.29 22.83 26.37
C ASN A 203 -4.13 21.54 26.38
N PRO A 204 -3.53 20.36 26.69
CA PRO A 204 -4.25 19.07 26.73
C PRO A 204 -5.39 19.02 27.75
N TYR A 205 -5.41 19.96 28.69
CA TYR A 205 -6.46 20.12 29.68
C TYR A 205 -7.85 20.27 29.03
N HIS A 206 -7.95 20.99 27.91
CA HIS A 206 -9.23 21.15 27.19
C HIS A 206 -9.71 19.84 26.57
N ALA A 207 -8.82 19.01 26.05
CA ALA A 207 -9.16 17.67 25.59
C ALA A 207 -9.63 16.77 26.73
N ALA A 208 -8.94 16.79 27.88
CA ALA A 208 -9.30 16.00 29.04
C ALA A 208 -10.66 16.41 29.63
N ILE A 209 -10.93 17.70 29.79
CA ILE A 209 -12.22 18.21 30.25
C ILE A 209 -13.34 17.82 29.27
N PHE A 210 -13.11 18.02 27.96
CA PHE A 210 -14.08 17.66 26.94
C PHE A 210 -14.47 16.18 27.02
N MET A 211 -13.48 15.27 27.14
CA MET A 211 -13.73 13.84 27.28
C MET A 211 -14.49 13.51 28.58
N ARG A 212 -14.21 14.20 29.68
CA ARG A 212 -14.90 14.00 30.95
C ARG A 212 -16.35 14.50 30.91
N ASP A 213 -16.55 15.71 30.40
CA ASP A 213 -17.85 16.40 30.50
C ASP A 213 -18.88 15.91 29.46
N ASN A 214 -18.42 15.46 28.30
CA ASN A 214 -19.29 14.95 27.24
C ASN A 214 -19.34 13.40 27.17
N GLY A 215 -18.53 12.68 27.94
CA GLY A 215 -18.60 11.22 28.10
C GLY A 215 -18.72 10.46 26.77
N PHE A 216 -19.85 9.80 26.55
CA PHE A 216 -20.06 8.99 25.33
C PHE A 216 -20.09 9.82 24.04
N ILE A 217 -20.62 11.06 24.06
CA ILE A 217 -20.63 11.96 22.90
C ILE A 217 -19.19 12.32 22.50
N ALA A 218 -18.32 12.59 23.48
CA ALA A 218 -16.92 12.83 23.19
C ALA A 218 -16.23 11.60 22.58
N PHE A 219 -16.58 10.39 23.02
CA PHE A 219 -16.08 9.16 22.44
C PHE A 219 -16.54 9.00 20.97
N VAL A 220 -17.80 9.30 20.65
CA VAL A 220 -18.30 9.33 19.25
C VAL A 220 -17.55 10.36 18.41
N ALA A 221 -17.31 11.57 18.97
CA ALA A 221 -16.59 12.64 18.30
C ALA A 221 -15.12 12.25 17.97
N LEU A 222 -14.46 11.43 18.81
CA LEU A 222 -13.15 10.88 18.51
C LEU A 222 -13.08 10.17 17.16
N GLY A 223 -14.15 9.45 16.76
CA GLY A 223 -14.23 8.80 15.45
C GLY A 223 -14.25 9.78 14.28
N ALA A 224 -14.66 11.03 14.50
CA ALA A 224 -14.55 12.08 13.49
C ALA A 224 -13.18 12.81 13.57
N VAL A 225 -12.60 12.93 14.77
CA VAL A 225 -11.22 13.47 14.96
C VAL A 225 -10.19 12.62 14.20
N VAL A 226 -10.44 11.31 14.00
CA VAL A 226 -9.59 10.43 13.18
C VAL A 226 -9.33 11.01 11.79
N LEU A 227 -10.28 11.75 11.22
CA LEU A 227 -10.13 12.36 9.89
C LEU A 227 -8.93 13.31 9.81
N ALA A 228 -8.57 13.97 10.90
CA ALA A 228 -7.40 14.86 10.95
C ALA A 228 -6.05 14.12 10.83
N ILE A 229 -6.02 12.81 11.12
CA ILE A 229 -4.79 12.01 11.12
C ILE A 229 -4.73 11.00 9.96
N THR A 230 -5.72 11.05 9.05
CA THR A 230 -5.69 10.25 7.81
C THR A 230 -4.47 10.61 6.97
N GLY A 231 -3.98 9.69 6.15
CA GLY A 231 -2.75 9.86 5.37
C GLY A 231 -1.45 9.53 6.12
N ALA A 232 -1.50 9.21 7.43
CA ALA A 232 -0.32 8.79 8.19
C ALA A 232 0.26 7.46 7.67
N GLU A 233 -0.58 6.54 7.18
CA GLU A 233 -0.15 5.28 6.58
C GLU A 233 0.53 5.49 5.22
N ALA A 234 0.00 6.41 4.40
CA ALA A 234 0.59 6.78 3.12
C ALA A 234 2.02 7.32 3.29
N LEU A 235 2.26 8.12 4.34
CA LEU A 235 3.58 8.61 4.72
C LEU A 235 4.59 7.48 4.94
N TYR A 236 4.17 6.40 5.57
CA TYR A 236 5.01 5.23 5.79
C TYR A 236 5.19 4.41 4.50
N ALA A 237 4.16 4.29 3.68
CA ALA A 237 4.21 3.57 2.41
C ALA A 237 5.20 4.20 1.42
N ASP A 238 5.26 5.53 1.37
CA ASP A 238 6.12 6.27 0.43
C ASP A 238 7.56 6.45 0.91
N MET A 239 7.91 5.91 2.08
CA MET A 239 9.24 6.04 2.65
C MET A 239 10.35 5.55 1.71
N GLY A 240 10.08 4.49 0.93
CA GLY A 240 11.04 3.92 -0.01
C GLY A 240 11.46 4.89 -1.13
N HIS A 241 10.59 5.83 -1.50
CA HIS A 241 10.85 6.78 -2.58
C HIS A 241 11.61 8.02 -2.13
N PHE A 242 11.34 8.53 -0.93
CA PHE A 242 11.88 9.82 -0.46
C PHE A 242 12.92 9.67 0.63
N GLY A 243 12.88 8.58 1.40
CA GLY A 243 13.71 8.37 2.57
C GLY A 243 13.20 9.10 3.82
N LYS A 244 13.67 8.66 4.98
CA LYS A 244 13.21 9.14 6.30
C LYS A 244 13.47 10.62 6.55
N LYS A 245 14.64 11.15 6.15
CA LYS A 245 15.06 12.51 6.46
C LYS A 245 14.22 13.57 5.74
N PRO A 246 13.99 13.48 4.40
CA PRO A 246 13.11 14.41 3.69
C PRO A 246 11.67 14.40 4.22
N ILE A 247 11.11 13.22 4.50
CA ILE A 247 9.76 13.09 5.06
C ILE A 247 9.66 13.81 6.41
N ARG A 248 10.62 13.58 7.34
CA ARG A 248 10.65 14.27 8.64
C ARG A 248 10.77 15.77 8.51
N MET A 249 11.62 16.25 7.60
CA MET A 249 11.81 17.69 7.37
C MET A 249 10.50 18.31 6.83
N ALA A 250 9.86 17.70 5.84
CA ALA A 250 8.59 18.17 5.30
C ALA A 250 7.52 18.26 6.39
N TRP A 251 7.42 17.23 7.25
CA TRP A 251 6.45 17.19 8.34
C TRP A 251 6.65 18.31 9.35
N PHE A 252 7.80 18.37 10.00
CA PHE A 252 8.00 19.26 11.13
C PHE A 252 8.14 20.73 10.74
N TRP A 253 8.64 21.04 9.52
CA TRP A 253 8.86 22.43 9.12
C TRP A 253 7.73 23.03 8.29
N VAL A 254 6.92 22.21 7.61
CA VAL A 254 5.87 22.72 6.72
C VAL A 254 4.51 22.17 7.08
N CYS A 255 4.31 20.84 6.97
CA CYS A 255 2.97 20.27 6.98
C CYS A 255 2.29 20.37 8.36
N PHE A 256 2.97 19.95 9.43
CA PHE A 256 2.42 19.99 10.78
C PHE A 256 2.10 21.40 11.25
N PRO A 257 3.00 22.40 11.15
CA PRO A 257 2.66 23.77 11.54
C PRO A 257 1.49 24.34 10.75
N SER A 258 1.44 24.10 9.42
CA SER A 258 0.36 24.61 8.57
C SER A 258 -0.99 24.02 8.93
N LEU A 259 -1.04 22.71 9.20
CA LEU A 259 -2.27 22.03 9.64
C LEU A 259 -2.76 22.56 10.98
N ILE A 260 -1.88 22.69 11.97
CA ILE A 260 -2.26 23.20 13.29
C ILE A 260 -2.77 24.64 13.19
N LEU A 261 -2.08 25.51 12.46
CA LEU A 261 -2.55 26.88 12.25
C LEU A 261 -3.94 26.90 11.59
N ASN A 262 -4.17 26.05 10.60
CA ASN A 262 -5.46 26.00 9.92
C ASN A 262 -6.59 25.50 10.83
N TYR A 263 -6.39 24.41 11.60
CA TYR A 263 -7.42 23.93 12.54
C TYR A 263 -7.70 24.95 13.66
N LEU A 264 -6.67 25.59 14.19
CA LEU A 264 -6.85 26.71 15.14
C LEU A 264 -7.62 27.86 14.49
N GLY A 265 -7.30 28.20 13.22
CA GLY A 265 -8.01 29.25 12.48
C GLY A 265 -9.48 28.95 12.24
N GLN A 266 -9.82 27.71 11.85
CA GLN A 266 -11.21 27.29 11.75
C GLN A 266 -11.94 27.37 13.11
N GLY A 267 -11.27 26.94 14.19
CA GLY A 267 -11.79 27.09 15.55
C GLY A 267 -12.00 28.55 15.94
N ALA A 268 -11.05 29.43 15.62
CA ALA A 268 -11.16 30.86 15.87
C ALA A 268 -12.34 31.51 15.12
N LEU A 269 -12.55 31.12 13.86
CA LEU A 269 -13.72 31.52 13.08
C LEU A 269 -15.02 31.10 13.76
N LEU A 270 -15.13 29.84 14.18
CA LEU A 270 -16.35 29.29 14.77
C LEU A 270 -16.70 29.90 16.15
N ILE A 271 -15.71 30.41 16.88
CA ILE A 271 -15.98 31.20 18.11
C ILE A 271 -16.70 32.50 17.78
N ARG A 272 -16.30 33.17 16.68
CA ARG A 272 -16.88 34.45 16.26
C ARG A 272 -18.18 34.31 15.48
N ASN A 273 -18.22 33.32 14.60
CA ASN A 273 -19.35 33.06 13.71
C ASN A 273 -19.71 31.56 13.71
N PRO A 274 -20.56 31.12 14.64
CA PRO A 274 -21.01 29.74 14.70
C PRO A 274 -21.73 29.24 13.45
N ASP A 275 -22.36 30.12 12.68
CA ASP A 275 -23.11 29.75 11.45
C ASP A 275 -22.15 29.26 10.33
N ALA A 276 -20.86 29.58 10.42
CA ALA A 276 -19.84 29.08 9.51
C ALA A 276 -19.62 27.57 9.61
N ILE A 277 -20.25 26.86 10.57
CA ILE A 277 -20.11 25.42 10.76
C ILE A 277 -20.56 24.60 9.54
N ALA A 278 -21.45 25.11 8.70
CA ALA A 278 -21.86 24.46 7.47
C ALA A 278 -20.66 24.13 6.55
N ASN A 279 -19.67 25.03 6.50
CA ASN A 279 -18.38 24.78 5.85
C ASN A 279 -17.30 25.68 6.45
N PRO A 280 -16.68 25.29 7.58
CA PRO A 280 -15.71 26.13 8.29
C PRO A 280 -14.50 26.49 7.45
N PHE A 281 -14.05 25.59 6.59
CA PHE A 281 -12.85 25.77 5.78
C PHE A 281 -13.00 26.92 4.78
N PHE A 282 -14.02 26.91 3.93
CA PHE A 282 -14.20 27.90 2.87
C PHE A 282 -14.70 29.26 3.40
N ASN A 283 -15.20 29.29 4.63
CA ASN A 283 -15.66 30.53 5.27
C ASN A 283 -14.55 31.27 6.09
N GLN A 284 -13.29 30.76 6.10
CA GLN A 284 -12.18 31.40 6.84
C GLN A 284 -11.79 32.78 6.29
N LEU A 285 -12.03 33.04 5.02
CA LEU A 285 -11.78 34.30 4.34
C LEU A 285 -13.07 34.80 3.71
N GLY A 286 -13.07 36.03 3.22
CA GLY A 286 -14.25 36.63 2.59
C GLY A 286 -14.69 35.90 1.29
N ALA A 287 -15.91 36.19 0.82
CA ALA A 287 -16.52 35.53 -0.33
C ALA A 287 -15.64 35.56 -1.63
N TRP A 288 -14.78 36.56 -1.78
CA TRP A 288 -13.83 36.69 -2.90
C TRP A 288 -12.86 35.51 -3.01
N SER A 289 -12.56 34.86 -1.88
CA SER A 289 -11.54 33.78 -1.81
C SER A 289 -12.09 32.42 -2.19
N VAL A 290 -13.39 32.20 -2.18
CA VAL A 290 -14.01 30.88 -2.31
C VAL A 290 -13.63 30.22 -3.64
N TYR A 291 -13.77 30.91 -4.78
CA TYR A 291 -13.42 30.32 -6.08
C TYR A 291 -11.92 29.99 -6.21
N PRO A 292 -10.97 30.88 -5.87
CA PRO A 292 -9.56 30.52 -5.85
C PRO A 292 -9.24 29.34 -4.92
N LEU A 293 -9.89 29.27 -3.75
CA LEU A 293 -9.72 28.16 -2.80
C LEU A 293 -10.28 26.85 -3.37
N VAL A 294 -11.42 26.86 -4.05
CA VAL A 294 -11.98 25.66 -4.71
C VAL A 294 -11.01 25.12 -5.77
N VAL A 295 -10.45 26.00 -6.60
CA VAL A 295 -9.48 25.60 -7.62
C VAL A 295 -8.22 25.00 -6.97
N LEU A 296 -7.67 25.65 -5.94
CA LEU A 296 -6.45 25.20 -5.27
C LEU A 296 -6.70 23.93 -4.45
N SER A 297 -7.83 23.82 -3.73
CA SER A 297 -8.20 22.61 -2.99
C SER A 297 -8.49 21.43 -3.91
N THR A 298 -9.10 21.66 -5.08
CA THR A 298 -9.29 20.60 -6.09
C THR A 298 -7.96 20.13 -6.64
N ALA A 299 -7.01 21.03 -6.91
CA ALA A 299 -5.67 20.64 -7.32
C ALA A 299 -4.96 19.81 -6.21
N ALA A 300 -5.06 20.24 -4.95
CA ALA A 300 -4.53 19.49 -3.81
C ALA A 300 -5.20 18.12 -3.65
N ALA A 301 -6.54 18.03 -3.80
CA ALA A 301 -7.30 16.79 -3.75
C ALA A 301 -6.94 15.81 -4.88
N VAL A 302 -6.68 16.31 -6.09
CA VAL A 302 -6.17 15.51 -7.22
C VAL A 302 -4.79 14.94 -6.90
N ILE A 303 -3.91 15.75 -6.31
CA ILE A 303 -2.56 15.29 -5.90
C ILE A 303 -2.65 14.26 -4.78
N ALA A 304 -3.49 14.48 -3.77
CA ALA A 304 -3.75 13.52 -2.69
C ALA A 304 -4.27 12.19 -3.24
N SER A 305 -5.24 12.24 -4.15
CA SER A 305 -5.80 11.07 -4.84
C SER A 305 -4.73 10.32 -5.64
N GLN A 306 -3.84 11.05 -6.33
CA GLN A 306 -2.76 10.47 -7.09
C GLN A 306 -1.79 9.66 -6.22
N ALA A 307 -1.47 10.17 -5.03
CA ALA A 307 -0.59 9.50 -4.09
C ALA A 307 -1.17 8.15 -3.61
N THR A 308 -2.45 8.13 -3.25
CA THR A 308 -3.13 6.89 -2.79
C THR A 308 -3.34 5.88 -3.92
N ILE A 309 -3.62 6.33 -5.15
CA ILE A 309 -3.73 5.46 -6.33
C ILE A 309 -2.37 4.78 -6.61
N SER A 310 -1.28 5.55 -6.67
CA SER A 310 0.06 4.99 -6.89
C SER A 310 0.52 4.11 -5.73
N GLY A 311 0.15 4.44 -4.50
CA GLY A 311 0.34 3.61 -3.32
C GLY A 311 -0.34 2.24 -3.45
N SER A 312 -1.57 2.18 -3.97
CA SER A 312 -2.28 0.92 -4.22
C SER A 312 -1.59 0.04 -5.27
N PHE A 313 -1.00 0.64 -6.33
CA PHE A 313 -0.23 -0.11 -7.32
C PHE A 313 1.05 -0.68 -6.71
N SER A 314 1.78 0.11 -5.94
CA SER A 314 3.00 -0.32 -5.25
C SER A 314 2.72 -1.47 -4.29
N MET A 315 1.65 -1.37 -3.50
CA MET A 315 1.21 -2.42 -2.60
C MET A 315 0.77 -3.68 -3.36
N THR A 316 0.08 -3.55 -4.50
CA THR A 316 -0.28 -4.68 -5.35
C THR A 316 0.96 -5.41 -5.88
N LYS A 317 1.99 -4.67 -6.35
CA LYS A 317 3.27 -5.27 -6.78
C LYS A 317 3.92 -6.05 -5.64
N GLN A 318 3.97 -5.49 -4.43
CA GLN A 318 4.48 -6.18 -3.25
C GLN A 318 3.65 -7.43 -2.90
N ALA A 319 2.32 -7.34 -2.95
CA ALA A 319 1.43 -8.47 -2.68
C ALA A 319 1.60 -9.62 -3.71
N ILE A 320 1.81 -9.30 -4.98
CA ILE A 320 2.14 -10.29 -6.03
C ILE A 320 3.47 -10.97 -5.71
N ALA A 321 4.50 -10.19 -5.40
CA ALA A 321 5.84 -10.70 -5.11
C ALA A 321 5.84 -11.58 -3.84
N LEU A 322 5.12 -11.18 -2.79
CA LEU A 322 4.95 -11.97 -1.56
C LEU A 322 3.98 -13.16 -1.71
N GLY A 323 3.48 -13.44 -2.92
CA GLY A 323 2.61 -14.58 -3.20
C GLY A 323 1.19 -14.46 -2.66
N MET A 324 0.73 -13.24 -2.35
CA MET A 324 -0.63 -12.95 -1.85
C MET A 324 -1.65 -12.68 -2.95
N LEU A 325 -1.19 -12.33 -4.15
CA LEU A 325 -2.02 -12.07 -5.32
C LEU A 325 -1.46 -12.77 -6.56
N PRO A 326 -2.29 -13.08 -7.57
CA PRO A 326 -1.83 -13.64 -8.83
C PRO A 326 -0.94 -12.65 -9.58
N ARG A 327 -0.08 -13.16 -10.45
CA ARG A 327 0.75 -12.34 -11.33
C ARG A 327 -0.12 -11.53 -12.27
N MET A 328 -0.01 -10.20 -12.20
CA MET A 328 -0.73 -9.24 -13.04
C MET A 328 0.24 -8.51 -13.95
N ARG A 329 -0.29 -7.85 -14.98
CA ARG A 329 0.50 -6.99 -15.86
C ARG A 329 0.87 -5.70 -15.13
N VAL A 330 2.14 -5.54 -14.79
CA VAL A 330 2.73 -4.30 -14.26
C VAL A 330 3.38 -3.56 -15.43
N GLN A 331 3.09 -2.28 -15.58
CA GLN A 331 3.66 -1.41 -16.62
C GLN A 331 4.48 -0.31 -15.94
N HIS A 332 5.73 -0.12 -16.36
CA HIS A 332 6.55 1.01 -15.93
C HIS A 332 6.18 2.23 -16.74
N THR A 333 5.81 3.30 -16.07
CA THR A 333 5.38 4.55 -16.72
C THR A 333 6.52 5.59 -16.81
N SER A 334 7.68 5.30 -16.20
CA SER A 334 8.88 6.14 -16.28
C SER A 334 10.12 5.27 -16.48
N ALA A 335 10.99 5.67 -17.39
CA ALA A 335 12.30 5.04 -17.60
C ALA A 335 13.34 5.47 -16.55
N SER A 336 13.14 6.62 -15.90
CA SER A 336 14.06 7.20 -14.90
C SER A 336 13.68 6.90 -13.46
N GLU A 337 12.41 6.59 -13.20
CA GLU A 337 11.87 6.34 -11.86
C GLU A 337 11.23 4.94 -11.82
N ILE A 338 12.01 3.95 -11.41
CA ILE A 338 11.62 2.53 -11.36
C ILE A 338 10.37 2.30 -10.47
N GLY A 339 10.10 3.20 -9.52
CA GLY A 339 8.93 3.13 -8.63
C GLY A 339 7.60 3.54 -9.26
N GLN A 340 7.59 4.19 -10.44
CA GLN A 340 6.36 4.62 -11.10
C GLN A 340 5.78 3.48 -11.94
N ILE A 341 4.81 2.80 -11.37
CA ILE A 341 4.15 1.64 -11.98
C ILE A 341 2.65 1.90 -12.18
N TYR A 342 2.09 1.22 -13.17
CA TYR A 342 0.67 1.22 -13.50
C TYR A 342 0.16 -0.21 -13.63
N ILE A 343 -0.94 -0.53 -12.95
CA ILE A 343 -1.58 -1.84 -13.01
C ILE A 343 -3.01 -1.66 -13.52
N PRO A 344 -3.29 -1.94 -14.81
CA PRO A 344 -4.56 -1.62 -15.45
C PRO A 344 -5.79 -2.18 -14.71
N VAL A 345 -5.72 -3.43 -14.28
CA VAL A 345 -6.84 -4.09 -13.58
C VAL A 345 -7.16 -3.37 -12.28
N VAL A 346 -6.16 -3.04 -11.47
CA VAL A 346 -6.35 -2.33 -10.20
C VAL A 346 -6.89 -0.93 -10.44
N ASN A 347 -6.35 -0.20 -11.42
CA ASN A 347 -6.80 1.14 -11.77
C ASN A 347 -8.30 1.21 -12.09
N TRP A 348 -8.75 0.36 -13.00
CA TRP A 348 -10.15 0.39 -13.44
C TRP A 348 -11.12 -0.16 -12.38
N LEU A 349 -10.74 -1.21 -11.64
CA LEU A 349 -11.54 -1.70 -10.52
C LEU A 349 -11.65 -0.65 -9.42
N GLN A 350 -10.55 0.02 -9.09
CA GLN A 350 -10.54 1.09 -8.09
C GLN A 350 -11.42 2.25 -8.54
N LEU A 351 -11.34 2.69 -9.79
CA LEU A 351 -12.24 3.74 -10.33
C LEU A 351 -13.70 3.35 -10.16
N ILE A 352 -14.09 2.13 -10.54
CA ILE A 352 -15.49 1.67 -10.42
C ILE A 352 -15.94 1.78 -8.96
N VAL A 353 -15.13 1.31 -8.02
CA VAL A 353 -15.48 1.33 -6.59
C VAL A 353 -15.52 2.76 -6.03
N VAL A 354 -14.60 3.63 -6.46
CA VAL A 354 -14.60 5.06 -6.12
C VAL A 354 -15.88 5.75 -6.63
N LEU A 355 -16.29 5.48 -7.87
CA LEU A 355 -17.51 6.05 -8.43
C LEU A 355 -18.75 5.54 -7.69
N ILE A 356 -18.79 4.25 -7.34
CA ILE A 356 -19.87 3.70 -6.48
C ILE A 356 -19.91 4.44 -5.14
N ALA A 357 -18.76 4.69 -4.52
CA ALA A 357 -18.69 5.45 -3.27
C ALA A 357 -19.23 6.87 -3.42
N VAL A 358 -18.80 7.62 -4.45
CA VAL A 358 -19.26 8.99 -4.71
C VAL A 358 -20.77 9.05 -4.95
N ILE A 359 -21.32 8.14 -5.77
CA ILE A 359 -22.75 8.11 -6.11
C ILE A 359 -23.61 7.68 -4.92
N SER A 360 -23.12 6.74 -4.10
CA SER A 360 -23.84 6.23 -2.94
C SER A 360 -23.88 7.22 -1.78
N PHE A 361 -22.75 7.85 -1.46
CA PHE A 361 -22.62 8.72 -0.29
C PHE A 361 -22.92 10.19 -0.60
N LYS A 362 -22.65 10.68 -1.80
CA LYS A 362 -22.97 12.02 -2.34
C LYS A 362 -22.32 13.21 -1.64
N SER A 363 -21.83 13.08 -0.42
CA SER A 363 -21.17 14.15 0.34
C SER A 363 -19.92 13.66 1.06
N SER A 364 -19.01 14.59 1.34
CA SER A 364 -17.78 14.30 2.12
C SER A 364 -18.11 13.85 3.55
N ASP A 365 -19.15 14.39 4.19
CA ASP A 365 -19.56 14.02 5.54
C ASP A 365 -20.03 12.57 5.64
N ASN A 366 -20.82 12.10 4.68
CA ASN A 366 -21.24 10.70 4.64
C ASN A 366 -20.05 9.74 4.42
N LEU A 367 -19.10 10.10 3.56
CA LEU A 367 -17.88 9.33 3.34
C LEU A 367 -16.96 9.33 4.54
N ALA A 368 -16.96 10.38 5.35
CA ALA A 368 -16.12 10.49 6.53
C ALA A 368 -16.35 9.35 7.54
N SER A 369 -17.60 8.86 7.66
CA SER A 369 -17.93 7.71 8.51
C SER A 369 -17.30 6.40 8.00
N ALA A 370 -17.22 6.24 6.69
CA ALA A 370 -16.53 5.09 6.06
C ALA A 370 -15.01 5.17 6.27
N TYR A 371 -14.44 6.36 6.15
CA TYR A 371 -13.01 6.59 6.15
C TYR A 371 -12.35 6.20 7.48
N GLY A 372 -12.93 6.60 8.61
CA GLY A 372 -12.36 6.37 9.93
C GLY A 372 -12.08 4.90 10.26
N ILE A 373 -12.96 3.97 9.82
CA ILE A 373 -12.78 2.53 10.08
C ILE A 373 -11.58 1.97 9.31
N ALA A 374 -11.44 2.29 8.03
CA ALA A 374 -10.35 1.78 7.21
C ALA A 374 -8.99 2.19 7.78
N VAL A 375 -8.82 3.49 8.07
CA VAL A 375 -7.58 4.05 8.59
C VAL A 375 -7.23 3.50 9.96
N THR A 376 -8.18 3.50 10.91
CA THR A 376 -7.89 3.02 12.28
C THR A 376 -7.59 1.52 12.34
N ALA A 377 -8.23 0.71 11.49
CA ALA A 377 -7.91 -0.72 11.36
C ALA A 377 -6.49 -0.95 10.84
N THR A 378 -6.05 -0.19 9.83
CA THR A 378 -4.67 -0.25 9.32
C THR A 378 -3.67 0.22 10.38
N MET A 379 -3.97 1.30 11.09
CA MET A 379 -3.14 1.82 12.18
C MET A 379 -2.94 0.80 13.31
N PHE A 380 -4.00 0.09 13.69
CA PHE A 380 -3.94 -0.97 14.70
C PHE A 380 -3.05 -2.14 14.25
N ALA A 381 -3.23 -2.60 12.99
CA ALA A 381 -2.39 -3.64 12.41
C ALA A 381 -0.90 -3.22 12.38
N THR A 382 -0.61 -1.98 11.96
CA THR A 382 0.74 -1.41 11.93
C THR A 382 1.38 -1.40 13.31
N THR A 383 0.63 -1.04 14.36
CA THR A 383 1.18 -1.01 15.73
C THR A 383 1.51 -2.40 16.24
N ILE A 384 0.66 -3.40 15.98
CA ILE A 384 0.94 -4.80 16.35
C ILE A 384 2.20 -5.30 15.62
N LEU A 385 2.29 -5.13 14.31
CA LEU A 385 3.45 -5.55 13.54
C LEU A 385 4.74 -4.86 14.03
N THR A 386 4.66 -3.56 14.33
CA THR A 386 5.78 -2.79 14.88
C THR A 386 6.24 -3.31 16.23
N PHE A 387 5.33 -3.76 17.12
CA PHE A 387 5.70 -4.40 18.38
C PHE A 387 6.63 -5.61 18.15
N PHE A 388 6.27 -6.49 17.21
CA PHE A 388 7.08 -7.68 16.91
C PHE A 388 8.43 -7.32 16.30
N VAL A 389 8.50 -6.30 15.44
CA VAL A 389 9.77 -5.78 14.88
C VAL A 389 10.65 -5.22 16.01
N ILE A 390 10.10 -4.40 16.90
CA ILE A 390 10.85 -3.85 18.04
C ILE A 390 11.37 -4.96 18.93
N ARG A 391 10.57 -5.98 19.20
CA ARG A 391 10.93 -7.10 20.09
C ARG A 391 11.99 -8.00 19.47
N TYR A 392 11.79 -8.45 18.25
CA TYR A 392 12.59 -9.52 17.64
C TYR A 392 13.67 -9.04 16.68
N ARG A 393 13.51 -7.89 16.06
CA ARG A 393 14.52 -7.32 15.15
C ARG A 393 15.44 -6.33 15.86
N TRP A 394 14.89 -5.48 16.76
CA TRP A 394 15.71 -4.53 17.53
C TRP A 394 16.14 -5.10 18.88
N HIS A 395 15.69 -6.29 19.23
CA HIS A 395 16.06 -7.01 20.46
C HIS A 395 15.82 -6.23 21.76
N LEU A 396 14.82 -5.33 21.78
CA LEU A 396 14.50 -4.58 22.99
C LEU A 396 13.81 -5.48 24.04
N PRO A 397 14.06 -5.24 25.35
CA PRO A 397 13.39 -5.96 26.42
C PRO A 397 11.87 -5.75 26.36
N LEU A 398 11.11 -6.75 26.79
CA LEU A 398 9.65 -6.79 26.67
C LEU A 398 8.97 -5.56 27.30
N VAL A 399 9.48 -5.09 28.44
CA VAL A 399 8.96 -3.89 29.13
C VAL A 399 9.05 -2.65 28.22
N LEU A 400 10.20 -2.44 27.56
CA LEU A 400 10.36 -1.31 26.64
C LEU A 400 9.48 -1.45 25.39
N CYS A 401 9.26 -2.68 24.93
CA CYS A 401 8.32 -2.93 23.84
C CYS A 401 6.90 -2.49 24.23
N PHE A 402 6.42 -2.87 25.42
CA PHE A 402 5.11 -2.45 25.91
C PHE A 402 5.02 -0.95 26.18
N VAL A 403 6.07 -0.31 26.70
CA VAL A 403 6.09 1.15 26.86
C VAL A 403 6.07 1.87 25.49
N ALA A 404 6.82 1.37 24.50
CA ALA A 404 6.92 2.01 23.18
C ALA A 404 5.66 1.84 22.34
N THR A 405 4.93 0.72 22.47
CA THR A 405 3.78 0.41 21.61
C THR A 405 2.46 0.27 22.37
N GLY A 406 2.48 -0.07 23.66
CA GLY A 406 1.27 -0.31 24.47
C GLY A 406 0.39 0.93 24.56
N PHE A 407 1.00 2.12 24.73
CA PHE A 407 0.27 3.39 24.71
C PHE A 407 -0.46 3.58 23.36
N PHE A 408 0.23 3.33 22.26
CA PHE A 408 -0.36 3.46 20.93
C PHE A 408 -1.42 2.39 20.64
N ILE A 409 -1.26 1.17 21.15
CA ILE A 409 -2.30 0.13 21.05
C ILE A 409 -3.58 0.59 21.73
N VAL A 410 -3.49 1.16 22.94
CA VAL A 410 -4.66 1.70 23.64
C VAL A 410 -5.32 2.81 22.84
N MET A 411 -4.53 3.75 22.30
CA MET A 411 -5.07 4.81 21.43
C MET A 411 -5.73 4.25 20.18
N ASP A 412 -5.08 3.31 19.49
CA ASP A 412 -5.62 2.70 18.28
C ASP A 412 -6.93 1.95 18.55
N VAL A 413 -7.02 1.22 19.68
CA VAL A 413 -8.26 0.55 20.11
C VAL A 413 -9.37 1.55 20.39
N MET A 414 -9.06 2.66 21.06
CA MET A 414 -10.04 3.72 21.32
C MET A 414 -10.55 4.34 20.02
N LEU A 415 -9.66 4.70 19.09
CA LEU A 415 -10.02 5.30 17.81
C LEU A 415 -10.78 4.32 16.91
N PHE A 416 -10.34 3.06 16.84
CA PHE A 416 -11.03 2.02 16.09
C PHE A 416 -12.43 1.74 16.65
N SER A 417 -12.54 1.60 17.97
CA SER A 417 -13.84 1.35 18.62
C SER A 417 -14.80 2.53 18.43
N SER A 418 -14.31 3.77 18.51
CA SER A 418 -15.10 4.96 18.23
C SER A 418 -15.57 5.00 16.76
N SER A 419 -14.68 4.72 15.81
CA SER A 419 -15.01 4.65 14.38
C SER A 419 -16.00 3.50 14.10
N ALA A 420 -15.87 2.37 14.80
CA ALA A 420 -16.76 1.21 14.65
C ALA A 420 -18.23 1.50 15.03
N LEU A 421 -18.51 2.48 15.88
CA LEU A 421 -19.87 2.93 16.16
C LEU A 421 -20.59 3.44 14.91
N LYS A 422 -19.84 3.92 13.92
CA LYS A 422 -20.36 4.41 12.64
C LYS A 422 -20.49 3.32 11.58
N LEU A 423 -20.39 2.03 11.97
CA LEU A 423 -20.44 0.89 11.05
C LEU A 423 -21.64 0.95 10.11
N PHE A 424 -22.84 1.15 10.66
CA PHE A 424 -24.09 1.20 9.88
C PHE A 424 -24.31 2.53 9.15
N HIS A 425 -23.54 3.58 9.46
CA HIS A 425 -23.61 4.89 8.82
C HIS A 425 -22.56 5.09 7.72
N GLY A 426 -22.01 4.00 7.18
CA GLY A 426 -21.04 4.03 6.06
C GLY A 426 -19.80 3.18 6.29
N GLY A 427 -19.43 2.85 7.54
CA GLY A 427 -18.27 2.04 7.85
C GLY A 427 -18.31 0.59 7.32
N TRP A 428 -19.51 0.10 6.95
CA TRP A 428 -19.67 -1.21 6.31
C TRP A 428 -18.97 -1.29 4.94
N PHE A 429 -18.86 -0.16 4.22
CA PHE A 429 -18.32 -0.13 2.86
C PHE A 429 -16.85 -0.55 2.78
N PRO A 430 -15.89 0.07 3.52
CA PRO A 430 -14.50 -0.37 3.52
C PRO A 430 -14.31 -1.77 4.11
N LEU A 431 -15.14 -2.18 5.07
CA LEU A 431 -15.08 -3.53 5.63
C LEU A 431 -15.51 -4.59 4.62
N LEU A 432 -16.55 -4.33 3.83
CA LEU A 432 -16.99 -5.22 2.76
C LEU A 432 -15.89 -5.37 1.70
N LEU A 433 -15.32 -4.24 1.25
CA LEU A 433 -14.22 -4.24 0.29
C LEU A 433 -12.97 -4.95 0.86
N GLY A 434 -12.58 -4.61 2.08
CA GLY A 434 -11.45 -5.23 2.77
C GLY A 434 -11.64 -6.73 2.97
N THR A 435 -12.85 -7.17 3.37
CA THR A 435 -13.17 -8.60 3.54
C THR A 435 -13.10 -9.34 2.21
N ALA A 436 -13.62 -8.76 1.13
CA ALA A 436 -13.55 -9.35 -0.21
C ALA A 436 -12.10 -9.52 -0.67
N LEU A 437 -11.28 -8.48 -0.51
CA LEU A 437 -9.85 -8.52 -0.85
C LEU A 437 -9.07 -9.48 0.06
N PHE A 438 -9.33 -9.47 1.36
CA PHE A 438 -8.73 -10.39 2.34
C PHE A 438 -9.01 -11.85 1.97
N THR A 439 -10.27 -12.14 1.65
CA THR A 439 -10.68 -13.48 1.20
C THR A 439 -9.98 -13.86 -0.10
N THR A 440 -9.87 -12.94 -1.05
CA THR A 440 -9.15 -13.14 -2.32
C THR A 440 -7.68 -13.46 -2.08
N MET A 441 -6.99 -12.66 -1.26
CA MET A 441 -5.57 -12.84 -0.95
C MET A 441 -5.31 -14.17 -0.21
N LEU A 442 -6.12 -14.48 0.79
CA LEU A 442 -5.99 -15.76 1.52
C LEU A 442 -6.33 -16.96 0.64
N THR A 443 -7.33 -16.85 -0.25
CA THR A 443 -7.68 -17.92 -1.18
C THR A 443 -6.55 -18.19 -2.15
N TRP A 444 -5.95 -17.13 -2.71
CA TRP A 444 -4.79 -17.26 -3.58
C TRP A 444 -3.61 -17.95 -2.89
N ARG A 445 -3.26 -17.50 -1.70
CA ARG A 445 -2.16 -18.07 -0.92
C ARG A 445 -2.42 -19.55 -0.59
N THR A 446 -3.59 -19.87 -0.02
CA THR A 446 -3.93 -21.25 0.34
C THR A 446 -3.95 -22.17 -0.89
N GLY A 447 -4.51 -21.69 -2.02
CA GLY A 447 -4.52 -22.44 -3.27
C GLY A 447 -3.13 -22.74 -3.79
N ARG A 448 -2.21 -21.74 -3.72
CA ARG A 448 -0.80 -21.99 -4.07
C ARG A 448 -0.12 -23.00 -3.15
N GLU A 449 -0.38 -22.94 -1.84
CA GLU A 449 0.16 -23.91 -0.89
C GLU A 449 -0.35 -25.34 -1.18
N LEU A 450 -1.62 -25.48 -1.58
CA LEU A 450 -2.20 -26.78 -1.98
C LEU A 450 -1.58 -27.31 -3.27
N VAL A 451 -1.46 -26.47 -4.30
CA VAL A 451 -0.76 -26.83 -5.54
C VAL A 451 0.67 -27.30 -5.24
N PHE A 452 1.41 -26.53 -4.41
CA PHE A 452 2.77 -26.88 -4.04
C PHE A 452 2.85 -28.23 -3.31
N LYS A 453 2.00 -28.45 -2.31
CA LYS A 453 1.93 -29.72 -1.56
C LYS A 453 1.59 -30.90 -2.46
N ASN A 454 0.70 -30.71 -3.44
CA ASN A 454 0.36 -31.79 -4.37
C ASN A 454 1.52 -32.14 -5.29
N LEU A 455 2.21 -31.12 -5.82
CA LEU A 455 3.42 -31.33 -6.64
C LEU A 455 4.54 -32.02 -5.85
N GLU A 456 4.70 -31.65 -4.59
CA GLU A 456 5.75 -32.22 -3.71
C GLU A 456 5.49 -33.69 -3.37
N LYS A 457 4.23 -34.10 -3.17
CA LYS A 457 3.86 -35.51 -2.90
C LYS A 457 4.32 -36.48 -4.00
N HIS A 458 4.41 -36.01 -5.25
CA HIS A 458 4.78 -36.80 -6.41
C HIS A 458 6.16 -36.44 -6.95
N ALA A 459 6.93 -35.62 -6.21
CA ALA A 459 8.24 -35.17 -6.63
C ALA A 459 9.28 -36.29 -6.51
N ILE A 460 10.02 -36.52 -7.58
CA ILE A 460 11.19 -37.43 -7.59
C ILE A 460 12.41 -36.57 -7.21
N PRO A 461 13.25 -36.95 -6.23
CA PRO A 461 14.47 -36.21 -5.90
C PRO A 461 15.38 -36.05 -7.13
N LEU A 462 15.88 -34.82 -7.35
CA LEU A 462 16.62 -34.50 -8.57
C LEU A 462 17.94 -35.27 -8.68
N GLU A 463 18.68 -35.40 -7.59
CA GLU A 463 20.00 -36.10 -7.58
C GLU A 463 19.81 -37.58 -7.90
N ASP A 464 18.85 -38.26 -7.26
CA ASP A 464 18.58 -39.68 -7.48
C ASP A 464 18.13 -39.94 -8.92
N PHE A 465 17.30 -39.03 -9.45
CA PHE A 465 16.85 -39.09 -10.84
C PHE A 465 18.02 -38.94 -11.82
N LEU A 466 18.90 -37.96 -11.63
CA LEU A 466 20.04 -37.74 -12.51
C LEU A 466 21.03 -38.93 -12.47
N ASN A 467 21.32 -39.45 -11.28
CA ASN A 467 22.13 -40.65 -11.15
C ASN A 467 21.57 -41.83 -11.93
N SER A 468 20.25 -42.05 -11.84
CA SER A 468 19.56 -43.12 -12.57
C SER A 468 19.54 -42.85 -14.08
N LEU A 469 19.29 -41.66 -14.50
CA LEU A 469 19.22 -41.24 -15.91
C LEU A 469 20.55 -41.46 -16.64
N PHE A 470 21.67 -41.16 -15.96
CA PHE A 470 23.00 -41.27 -16.56
C PHE A 470 23.59 -42.68 -16.50
N MET A 471 22.91 -43.66 -15.87
CA MET A 471 23.22 -45.08 -16.06
C MET A 471 22.89 -45.54 -17.48
N ALA A 472 21.85 -44.97 -18.10
CA ALA A 472 21.47 -45.23 -19.50
C ALA A 472 21.14 -43.89 -20.17
N PRO A 473 22.17 -43.10 -20.54
CA PRO A 473 21.96 -41.71 -20.95
C PRO A 473 21.16 -41.59 -22.24
N PRO A 474 20.16 -40.65 -22.29
CA PRO A 474 19.41 -40.40 -23.51
C PRO A 474 20.27 -39.73 -24.58
N THR A 475 19.79 -39.72 -25.82
CA THR A 475 20.43 -39.00 -26.92
C THR A 475 20.63 -37.52 -26.58
N ARG A 476 21.87 -37.02 -26.70
CA ARG A 476 22.17 -35.61 -26.49
C ARG A 476 21.99 -34.83 -27.79
N VAL A 477 21.37 -33.63 -27.67
CA VAL A 477 21.24 -32.65 -28.78
C VAL A 477 22.02 -31.38 -28.45
N PRO A 478 22.56 -30.66 -29.45
CA PRO A 478 23.32 -29.44 -29.21
C PRO A 478 22.51 -28.36 -28.51
N GLY A 479 23.21 -27.52 -27.74
CA GLY A 479 22.65 -26.34 -27.07
C GLY A 479 22.34 -26.54 -25.59
N THR A 480 21.71 -25.53 -25.00
CA THR A 480 21.40 -25.47 -23.56
C THR A 480 19.89 -25.51 -23.33
N ALA A 481 19.42 -26.43 -22.49
CA ALA A 481 18.04 -26.45 -21.99
C ALA A 481 17.98 -25.89 -20.57
N VAL A 482 17.14 -24.87 -20.37
CA VAL A 482 16.85 -24.29 -19.07
C VAL A 482 15.46 -24.73 -18.63
N PHE A 483 15.36 -25.58 -17.62
CA PHE A 483 14.11 -26.05 -17.06
C PHE A 483 13.70 -25.20 -15.86
N LEU A 484 12.63 -24.42 -16.00
CA LEU A 484 12.07 -23.65 -14.90
C LEU A 484 11.47 -24.58 -13.86
N ARG A 485 11.93 -24.47 -12.62
CA ARG A 485 11.52 -25.29 -11.49
C ARG A 485 10.84 -24.41 -10.43
N GLY A 486 9.83 -24.97 -9.73
CA GLY A 486 9.31 -24.38 -8.51
C GLY A 486 10.31 -24.53 -7.34
N GLU A 487 9.91 -24.12 -6.16
CA GLU A 487 10.76 -24.18 -4.95
C GLU A 487 10.98 -25.62 -4.42
N SER A 488 10.32 -26.64 -4.99
CA SER A 488 10.49 -28.05 -4.61
C SER A 488 11.82 -28.61 -5.12
N ASP A 489 12.44 -29.52 -4.37
CA ASP A 489 13.69 -30.21 -4.77
C ASP A 489 13.47 -31.31 -5.83
N GLY A 490 12.28 -31.42 -6.37
CA GLY A 490 11.92 -32.44 -7.34
C GLY A 490 12.37 -32.15 -8.78
N VAL A 491 12.32 -33.18 -9.61
CA VAL A 491 12.56 -33.09 -11.06
C VAL A 491 11.48 -32.21 -11.70
N PRO A 492 11.86 -31.23 -12.54
CA PRO A 492 10.87 -30.40 -13.26
C PRO A 492 9.95 -31.26 -14.14
N HIS A 493 8.63 -31.07 -14.04
CA HIS A 493 7.68 -31.78 -14.90
C HIS A 493 7.95 -31.57 -16.39
N ALA A 494 8.44 -30.39 -16.77
CA ALA A 494 8.81 -30.12 -18.16
C ALA A 494 9.97 -31.02 -18.64
N LEU A 495 10.92 -31.39 -17.76
CA LEU A 495 11.97 -32.37 -18.10
C LEU A 495 11.41 -33.77 -18.28
N LEU A 496 10.53 -34.20 -17.37
CA LEU A 496 9.90 -35.53 -17.48
C LEU A 496 9.10 -35.65 -18.78
N HIS A 497 8.33 -34.64 -19.15
CA HIS A 497 7.58 -34.61 -20.42
C HIS A 497 8.54 -34.62 -21.63
N ASN A 498 9.62 -33.82 -21.60
CA ASN A 498 10.59 -33.80 -22.69
C ASN A 498 11.25 -35.19 -22.88
N LEU A 499 11.66 -35.82 -21.80
CA LEU A 499 12.26 -37.18 -21.88
C LEU A 499 11.26 -38.25 -22.31
N SER A 500 10.01 -38.19 -21.84
CA SER A 500 9.01 -39.18 -22.17
C SER A 500 8.58 -39.13 -23.63
N HIS A 501 8.43 -37.92 -24.19
CA HIS A 501 7.88 -37.72 -25.52
C HIS A 501 8.96 -37.54 -26.60
N ASN A 502 9.96 -36.70 -26.35
CA ASN A 502 11.03 -36.38 -27.31
C ASN A 502 12.21 -37.34 -27.20
N LYS A 503 12.42 -37.99 -26.03
CA LYS A 503 13.50 -38.96 -25.75
C LYS A 503 14.91 -38.39 -25.95
N VAL A 504 15.08 -37.08 -25.84
CA VAL A 504 16.34 -36.36 -25.99
C VAL A 504 16.64 -35.47 -24.78
N LEU A 505 17.91 -35.18 -24.60
CA LEU A 505 18.38 -34.23 -23.59
C LEU A 505 19.43 -33.30 -24.24
N HIS A 506 19.43 -32.02 -23.92
CA HIS A 506 20.44 -31.10 -24.44
C HIS A 506 21.82 -31.37 -23.82
N GLU A 507 22.86 -30.98 -24.51
CA GLU A 507 24.23 -31.15 -24.05
C GLU A 507 24.46 -30.48 -22.70
N ARG A 508 23.88 -29.29 -22.50
CA ARG A 508 23.87 -28.61 -21.21
C ARG A 508 22.44 -28.47 -20.68
N VAL A 509 22.26 -28.80 -19.40
CA VAL A 509 20.97 -28.74 -18.72
C VAL A 509 21.09 -27.85 -17.50
N VAL A 510 20.20 -26.87 -17.37
CA VAL A 510 20.16 -25.95 -16.26
C VAL A 510 18.81 -26.01 -15.56
N PHE A 511 18.80 -26.36 -14.28
CA PHE A 511 17.63 -26.34 -13.40
C PHE A 511 17.54 -24.97 -12.74
N PHE A 512 16.55 -24.20 -13.15
CA PHE A 512 16.43 -22.78 -12.84
C PHE A 512 15.31 -22.57 -11.82
N THR A 513 15.66 -22.10 -10.62
CA THR A 513 14.71 -21.80 -9.55
C THR A 513 14.76 -20.32 -9.20
N VAL A 514 13.59 -19.68 -9.10
CA VAL A 514 13.47 -18.30 -8.65
C VAL A 514 12.87 -18.28 -7.25
N HIS A 515 13.57 -17.67 -6.32
CA HIS A 515 13.12 -17.40 -4.97
C HIS A 515 12.86 -15.91 -4.81
N ILE A 516 11.68 -15.55 -4.29
CA ILE A 516 11.40 -14.18 -3.88
C ILE A 516 11.56 -14.10 -2.38
N VAL A 517 12.58 -13.34 -1.94
CA VAL A 517 12.87 -13.18 -0.52
C VAL A 517 12.07 -12.03 0.10
N GLU A 518 11.93 -12.05 1.42
CA GLU A 518 11.19 -11.03 2.19
C GLU A 518 11.93 -9.68 2.30
N GLU A 519 13.04 -9.53 1.59
CA GLU A 519 13.82 -8.30 1.48
C GLU A 519 13.42 -7.55 0.20
N PRO A 520 13.41 -6.21 0.20
CA PRO A 520 13.01 -5.45 -1.00
C PRO A 520 13.94 -5.66 -2.19
N TYR A 521 15.24 -5.66 -1.95
CA TYR A 521 16.29 -5.79 -2.98
C TYR A 521 17.37 -6.76 -2.53
N VAL A 522 17.86 -7.57 -3.48
CA VAL A 522 19.00 -8.46 -3.28
C VAL A 522 20.21 -7.91 -4.03
N PRO A 523 21.38 -7.76 -3.38
CA PRO A 523 22.61 -7.33 -4.07
C PRO A 523 22.97 -8.27 -5.22
N PRO A 524 23.48 -7.79 -6.37
CA PRO A 524 23.84 -8.63 -7.51
C PRO A 524 24.77 -9.80 -7.18
N SER A 525 25.67 -9.62 -6.19
CA SER A 525 26.57 -10.67 -5.72
C SER A 525 25.88 -11.87 -5.06
N GLU A 526 24.69 -11.65 -4.49
CA GLU A 526 23.87 -12.63 -3.77
C GLU A 526 22.67 -13.13 -4.59
N GLN A 527 22.38 -12.47 -5.73
CA GLN A 527 21.25 -12.82 -6.58
C GLN A 527 21.42 -14.20 -7.23
N VAL A 528 22.65 -14.58 -7.59
CA VAL A 528 22.89 -15.77 -8.40
C VAL A 528 23.76 -16.76 -7.64
N ARG A 529 23.27 -18.00 -7.53
CA ARG A 529 24.04 -19.15 -7.03
C ARG A 529 24.01 -20.28 -8.06
N VAL A 530 25.17 -20.65 -8.58
CA VAL A 530 25.34 -21.77 -9.52
C VAL A 530 25.97 -22.94 -8.75
N THR A 531 25.42 -24.14 -8.95
CA THR A 531 25.93 -25.39 -8.39
C THR A 531 26.01 -26.43 -9.53
N ALA A 532 27.17 -27.00 -9.76
CA ALA A 532 27.34 -28.08 -10.73
C ALA A 532 26.85 -29.42 -10.14
N LEU A 533 26.01 -30.14 -10.90
CA LEU A 533 25.46 -31.45 -10.52
C LEU A 533 26.14 -32.62 -11.24
N GLY A 534 27.16 -32.36 -12.06
CA GLY A 534 27.81 -33.34 -12.92
C GLY A 534 27.08 -33.50 -14.28
N HIS A 535 27.73 -34.20 -15.22
CA HIS A 535 27.18 -34.51 -16.55
C HIS A 535 26.66 -33.30 -17.35
N GLU A 536 27.34 -32.13 -17.25
CA GLU A 536 26.88 -30.85 -17.82
C GLU A 536 25.49 -30.42 -17.33
N CYS A 537 25.10 -30.86 -16.12
CA CYS A 537 23.88 -30.41 -15.44
C CYS A 537 24.25 -29.41 -14.34
N TYR A 538 23.51 -28.31 -14.27
CA TYR A 538 23.72 -27.21 -13.33
C TYR A 538 22.43 -26.85 -12.63
N GLN A 539 22.50 -26.49 -11.36
CA GLN A 539 21.41 -25.87 -10.62
C GLN A 539 21.69 -24.38 -10.50
N LEU A 540 20.74 -23.56 -10.95
CA LEU A 540 20.79 -22.11 -10.92
C LEU A 540 19.67 -21.60 -10.01
N ASN A 541 20.03 -21.15 -8.81
CA ASN A 541 19.11 -20.52 -7.88
C ASN A 541 19.26 -19.01 -7.97
N ILE A 542 18.15 -18.32 -8.18
CA ILE A 542 18.08 -16.87 -8.27
C ILE A 542 17.23 -16.33 -7.12
N ASN A 543 17.76 -15.35 -6.41
CA ASN A 543 17.07 -14.65 -5.35
C ASN A 543 16.72 -13.24 -5.83
N TYR A 544 15.43 -12.92 -5.86
CA TYR A 544 14.91 -11.57 -6.08
C TYR A 544 14.31 -11.04 -4.80
N GLY A 545 14.52 -9.77 -4.51
CA GLY A 545 13.72 -9.04 -3.54
C GLY A 545 12.29 -8.79 -4.06
N PHE A 546 11.36 -8.54 -3.16
CA PHE A 546 9.96 -8.33 -3.56
C PHE A 546 9.75 -7.01 -4.36
N LYS A 547 10.73 -6.14 -4.45
CA LYS A 547 10.76 -4.95 -5.32
C LYS A 547 11.64 -5.11 -6.55
N ASP A 548 12.49 -6.11 -6.59
CA ASP A 548 13.30 -6.40 -7.77
C ASP A 548 12.40 -6.71 -8.98
N GLU A 549 12.93 -6.45 -10.16
CA GLU A 549 12.27 -6.81 -11.41
C GLU A 549 12.84 -8.11 -11.93
N PRO A 550 12.04 -9.16 -12.01
CA PRO A 550 12.53 -10.41 -12.57
C PRO A 550 12.83 -10.24 -14.06
N ASP A 551 14.12 -10.23 -14.40
CA ASP A 551 14.64 -10.18 -15.76
C ASP A 551 15.65 -11.33 -15.91
N VAL A 552 15.19 -12.43 -16.49
CA VAL A 552 16.01 -13.63 -16.66
C VAL A 552 17.17 -13.42 -17.63
N PRO A 553 17.01 -12.75 -18.78
CA PRO A 553 18.13 -12.39 -19.64
C PRO A 553 19.24 -11.60 -18.93
N ALA A 554 18.88 -10.62 -18.11
CA ALA A 554 19.85 -9.82 -17.36
C ALA A 554 20.60 -10.67 -16.30
N ILE A 555 19.91 -11.59 -15.64
CA ILE A 555 20.50 -12.51 -14.67
C ILE A 555 21.45 -13.50 -15.34
N MET A 556 21.12 -13.99 -16.54
CA MET A 556 22.00 -14.90 -17.27
C MET A 556 23.35 -14.28 -17.60
N ALA A 557 23.40 -12.96 -17.83
CA ALA A 557 24.65 -12.25 -17.98
C ALA A 557 25.51 -12.28 -16.69
N LEU A 558 24.88 -12.23 -15.51
CA LEU A 558 25.60 -12.36 -14.22
C LEU A 558 26.11 -13.77 -13.95
N CYS A 559 25.50 -14.80 -14.57
CA CYS A 559 25.96 -16.18 -14.43
C CYS A 559 27.36 -16.41 -15.06
N GLU A 560 27.75 -15.61 -16.06
CA GLU A 560 29.06 -15.70 -16.70
C GLU A 560 30.20 -15.46 -15.70
N GLU A 561 30.02 -14.50 -14.77
CA GLU A 561 30.98 -14.25 -13.67
C GLU A 561 31.10 -15.44 -12.69
N LYS A 562 30.10 -16.32 -12.66
CA LYS A 562 30.07 -17.53 -11.84
C LYS A 562 30.46 -18.80 -12.61
N GLY A 563 31.02 -18.67 -13.83
CA GLY A 563 31.49 -19.77 -14.64
C GLY A 563 30.42 -20.47 -15.52
N LEU A 564 29.19 -19.91 -15.61
CA LEU A 564 28.13 -20.46 -16.46
C LEU A 564 27.74 -19.44 -17.54
N LYS A 565 28.30 -19.63 -18.74
CA LYS A 565 28.01 -18.78 -19.89
C LYS A 565 26.80 -19.31 -20.66
N PHE A 566 25.88 -18.40 -21.01
CA PHE A 566 24.71 -18.68 -21.84
C PHE A 566 24.84 -17.99 -23.21
N GLU A 567 24.61 -18.76 -24.26
CA GLU A 567 24.40 -18.22 -25.61
C GLU A 567 22.90 -18.24 -25.90
N MET A 568 22.27 -17.05 -25.88
CA MET A 568 20.80 -16.95 -25.99
C MET A 568 20.23 -17.59 -27.26
N MET A 569 20.99 -17.58 -28.36
CA MET A 569 20.57 -18.19 -29.63
C MET A 569 20.55 -19.73 -29.59
N GLU A 570 21.29 -20.33 -28.65
CA GLU A 570 21.40 -21.79 -28.45
C GLU A 570 20.70 -22.23 -27.16
N THR A 571 20.01 -21.30 -26.46
CA THR A 571 19.32 -21.60 -25.20
C THR A 571 17.83 -21.72 -25.39
N SER A 572 17.23 -22.82 -24.93
CA SER A 572 15.79 -23.07 -24.90
C SER A 572 15.28 -23.16 -23.48
N PHE A 573 14.16 -22.46 -23.19
CA PHE A 573 13.53 -22.43 -21.88
C PHE A 573 12.30 -23.34 -21.85
N PHE A 574 12.31 -24.32 -20.97
CA PHE A 574 11.21 -25.25 -20.77
C PHE A 574 10.43 -24.88 -19.52
N ILE A 575 9.16 -24.55 -19.68
CA ILE A 575 8.28 -24.09 -18.60
C ILE A 575 7.07 -25.02 -18.49
N ALA A 576 6.79 -25.52 -17.29
CA ALA A 576 5.55 -26.24 -17.03
C ALA A 576 4.39 -25.25 -16.83
N ARG A 577 3.41 -25.24 -17.71
CA ARG A 577 2.17 -24.50 -17.57
C ARG A 577 1.17 -25.33 -16.77
N GLN A 578 0.96 -24.94 -15.52
CA GLN A 578 0.04 -25.62 -14.61
C GLN A 578 -1.40 -25.20 -14.89
N THR A 579 -2.26 -26.17 -15.24
CA THR A 579 -3.71 -26.00 -15.31
C THR A 579 -4.31 -26.56 -14.02
N VAL A 580 -4.82 -25.70 -13.18
CA VAL A 580 -5.43 -26.10 -11.91
C VAL A 580 -6.86 -26.59 -12.15
N ILE A 581 -7.20 -27.75 -11.60
CA ILE A 581 -8.52 -28.36 -11.63
C ILE A 581 -9.00 -28.52 -10.20
N SER A 582 -10.25 -28.11 -9.93
CA SER A 582 -10.92 -28.39 -8.65
C SER A 582 -11.29 -29.85 -8.57
N SER A 583 -10.93 -30.50 -7.49
CA SER A 583 -11.28 -31.90 -7.20
C SER A 583 -12.00 -31.97 -5.85
N PRO A 584 -13.02 -32.83 -5.67
CA PRO A 584 -13.64 -33.03 -4.37
C PRO A 584 -12.62 -33.57 -3.36
N GLY A 585 -12.15 -32.78 -2.43
CA GLY A 585 -11.15 -33.21 -1.45
C GLY A 585 -11.03 -32.22 -0.26
N ASP A 586 -10.04 -32.46 0.60
CA ASP A 586 -9.84 -31.77 1.88
C ASP A 586 -9.04 -30.43 1.78
N GLY A 587 -9.13 -29.72 0.65
CA GLY A 587 -8.30 -28.53 0.42
C GLY A 587 -8.90 -27.23 0.95
N MET A 588 -9.87 -26.71 0.24
CA MET A 588 -10.59 -25.47 0.56
C MET A 588 -12.09 -25.66 0.40
N ALA A 589 -12.89 -24.70 0.92
CA ALA A 589 -14.31 -24.67 0.59
C ALA A 589 -14.50 -24.57 -0.95
N PRO A 590 -15.47 -25.29 -1.55
CA PRO A 590 -15.61 -25.39 -3.02
C PRO A 590 -15.68 -24.05 -3.76
N TRP A 591 -16.36 -23.05 -3.19
CA TRP A 591 -16.44 -21.72 -3.79
C TRP A 591 -15.07 -21.00 -3.81
N ARG A 592 -14.19 -21.26 -2.82
CA ARG A 592 -12.82 -20.71 -2.80
C ARG A 592 -11.93 -21.40 -3.82
N GLU A 593 -12.10 -22.72 -4.03
CA GLU A 593 -11.40 -23.45 -5.09
C GLU A 593 -11.75 -22.90 -6.47
N HIS A 594 -13.05 -22.70 -6.75
CA HIS A 594 -13.50 -22.09 -8.00
C HIS A 594 -12.92 -20.68 -8.18
N LEU A 595 -12.88 -19.88 -7.11
CA LEU A 595 -12.25 -18.56 -7.13
C LEU A 595 -10.75 -18.66 -7.44
N PHE A 596 -10.03 -19.59 -6.80
CA PHE A 596 -8.61 -19.81 -7.05
C PHE A 596 -8.34 -20.26 -8.49
N VAL A 597 -9.13 -21.22 -9.02
CA VAL A 597 -9.05 -21.68 -10.41
C VAL A 597 -9.28 -20.52 -11.38
N ALA A 598 -10.29 -19.67 -11.12
CA ALA A 598 -10.55 -18.48 -11.93
C ALA A 598 -9.38 -17.50 -11.91
N MET A 599 -8.80 -17.22 -10.73
CA MET A 599 -7.63 -16.37 -10.58
C MET A 599 -6.40 -16.97 -11.28
N SER A 600 -6.18 -18.29 -11.15
CA SER A 600 -5.05 -18.99 -11.78
C SER A 600 -5.09 -18.93 -13.31
N ARG A 601 -6.29 -19.10 -13.89
CA ARG A 601 -6.50 -18.98 -15.34
C ARG A 601 -6.21 -17.59 -15.89
N ASN A 602 -6.50 -16.54 -15.10
CA ASN A 602 -6.29 -15.15 -15.47
C ASN A 602 -4.92 -14.59 -15.02
N ALA A 603 -4.11 -15.41 -14.34
CA ALA A 603 -2.76 -15.01 -13.95
C ALA A 603 -1.84 -14.93 -15.18
N ARG A 604 -0.95 -13.93 -15.16
CA ARG A 604 0.05 -13.77 -16.24
C ARG A 604 0.96 -15.00 -16.31
N ALA A 605 1.29 -15.43 -17.54
CA ALA A 605 2.20 -16.54 -17.79
C ALA A 605 3.58 -16.29 -17.14
N ALA A 606 4.25 -17.36 -16.71
CA ALA A 606 5.57 -17.26 -16.09
C ALA A 606 6.61 -16.69 -17.05
N ALA A 607 6.57 -17.11 -18.33
CA ALA A 607 7.46 -16.60 -19.35
C ALA A 607 7.42 -15.08 -19.47
N ASP A 608 6.22 -14.50 -19.52
CA ASP A 608 6.04 -13.05 -19.59
C ASP A 608 6.45 -12.32 -18.32
N TYR A 609 6.18 -12.93 -17.16
CA TYR A 609 6.51 -12.33 -15.86
C TYR A 609 8.02 -12.23 -15.64
N TYR A 610 8.77 -13.27 -16.06
CA TYR A 610 10.21 -13.35 -15.96
C TYR A 610 10.94 -12.78 -17.19
N GLN A 611 10.23 -12.15 -18.10
CA GLN A 611 10.74 -11.52 -19.31
C GLN A 611 11.58 -12.45 -20.20
N ILE A 612 11.21 -13.74 -20.24
CA ILE A 612 11.91 -14.74 -21.05
C ILE A 612 11.57 -14.51 -22.54
N PRO A 613 12.56 -14.51 -23.46
CA PRO A 613 12.31 -14.28 -24.87
C PRO A 613 11.29 -15.27 -25.46
N PRO A 614 10.16 -14.80 -26.04
CA PRO A 614 9.05 -15.67 -26.43
C PRO A 614 9.40 -16.69 -27.52
N ASN A 615 10.38 -16.38 -28.38
CA ASN A 615 10.88 -17.27 -29.43
C ASN A 615 11.83 -18.38 -28.91
N ARG A 616 12.11 -18.41 -27.61
CA ARG A 616 12.99 -19.39 -26.93
C ARG A 616 12.23 -20.20 -25.88
N VAL A 617 10.93 -20.03 -25.74
CA VAL A 617 10.09 -20.68 -24.72
C VAL A 617 9.36 -21.89 -25.33
N ILE A 618 9.42 -22.99 -24.60
CA ILE A 618 8.62 -24.18 -24.82
C ILE A 618 7.74 -24.37 -23.59
N GLU A 619 6.42 -24.16 -23.73
CA GLU A 619 5.45 -24.39 -22.65
C GLU A 619 4.88 -25.80 -22.74
N LEU A 620 4.98 -26.54 -21.65
CA LEU A 620 4.44 -27.89 -21.52
C LEU A 620 3.29 -27.90 -20.50
N GLY A 621 2.10 -28.36 -20.92
CA GLY A 621 0.92 -28.38 -20.08
C GLY A 621 1.00 -29.49 -19.02
N THR A 622 0.72 -29.13 -17.75
CA THR A 622 0.59 -30.05 -16.63
C THR A 622 -0.73 -29.77 -15.91
N GLN A 623 -1.54 -30.79 -15.63
CA GLN A 623 -2.75 -30.66 -14.81
C GLN A 623 -2.41 -30.92 -13.34
N VAL A 624 -2.94 -30.07 -12.45
CA VAL A 624 -2.78 -30.20 -11.00
C VAL A 624 -4.14 -30.10 -10.35
N GLU A 625 -4.52 -31.14 -9.62
CA GLU A 625 -5.75 -31.19 -8.84
C GLU A 625 -5.54 -30.57 -7.45
N ILE A 626 -6.54 -29.84 -6.95
CA ILE A 626 -6.54 -29.23 -5.62
C ILE A 626 -7.83 -29.49 -4.89
#